data_56193e0fd1f668d9bca47cbfb8ad5a4a
#
_entry.id   56193e0fd1f668d9bca47cbfb8ad5a4a
#
_cell.length_a   1.000
_cell.length_b   1.000
_cell.length_c   1.000
_cell.angle_alpha   90.00
_cell.angle_beta   90.00
_cell.angle_gamma   90.00
#
_symmetry.space_group_name_H-M   'P 1'
#
loop_
_entity.id
_entity.type
_entity.pdbx_description
1 polymer ?
#
loop_
_entity_poly.entity_id
_entity_poly.type
_entity_poly.pdbx_seq_one_letter_code
_entity_poly.pdbx_strand_id
1 'polypeptide(L)'
;YVPDAAVTTDIIVGFPGETEEDFEETLSLVKEVGFDAAYTFIYSKRSGTPAAKMEGQVPLDVKKARLNRLMAVQNENSLKRNEEMVGKTYEVLAEGPSANNPNVWSGRTRTNKLVLWPTEGRTFTAGQKVNVKICNAQTWLVKGQAE
;
A
#
# COMPACT_ATOMS: atom_id res chain seq x y z
N TYR A 1 0.53 7.50 20.37
CA TYR A 1 -0.01 6.52 21.31
C TYR A 1 0.30 5.08 20.88
N VAL A 2 0.37 4.81 19.56
CA VAL A 2 0.70 3.49 18.99
C VAL A 2 1.75 3.69 17.91
N PRO A 3 3.04 3.79 18.26
CA PRO A 3 4.09 4.21 17.32
C PRO A 3 4.31 3.26 16.15
N ASP A 4 4.00 1.97 16.33
CA ASP A 4 4.21 0.93 15.31
C ASP A 4 2.94 0.59 14.52
N ALA A 5 1.88 1.39 14.64
CA ALA A 5 0.65 1.18 13.88
C ALA A 5 0.87 1.54 12.41
N ALA A 6 0.44 0.65 11.52
CA ALA A 6 0.25 1.00 10.12
C ALA A 6 -1.15 1.61 9.92
N VAL A 7 -1.20 2.71 9.18
CA VAL A 7 -2.47 3.37 8.82
C VAL A 7 -2.68 3.23 7.33
N THR A 8 -3.82 2.67 6.95
CA THR A 8 -4.22 2.50 5.55
C THR A 8 -5.55 3.19 5.28
N THR A 9 -5.84 3.52 4.04
CA THR A 9 -7.07 4.21 3.65
C THR A 9 -7.54 3.79 2.27
N ASP A 10 -8.81 4.08 2.00
CA ASP A 10 -9.42 4.00 0.67
C ASP A 10 -9.73 5.42 0.20
N ILE A 11 -9.36 5.76 -1.03
CA ILE A 11 -9.56 7.09 -1.60
C ILE A 11 -10.20 6.98 -2.98
N ILE A 12 -11.30 7.70 -3.18
CA ILE A 12 -11.95 7.84 -4.48
C ILE A 12 -11.73 9.26 -4.97
N VAL A 13 -11.17 9.41 -6.16
CA VAL A 13 -10.99 10.71 -6.83
C VAL A 13 -12.03 10.93 -7.93
N GLY A 14 -12.32 12.19 -8.23
CA GLY A 14 -13.26 12.56 -9.29
C GLY A 14 -14.72 12.28 -8.93
N PHE A 15 -15.07 12.37 -7.66
CA PHE A 15 -16.47 12.36 -7.24
C PHE A 15 -17.22 13.55 -7.87
N PRO A 16 -18.52 13.45 -8.21
CA PRO A 16 -19.28 14.56 -8.78
C PRO A 16 -19.14 15.83 -7.95
N GLY A 17 -18.76 16.93 -8.60
CA GLY A 17 -18.53 18.23 -7.96
C GLY A 17 -17.13 18.44 -7.39
N GLU A 18 -16.24 17.42 -7.38
CA GLU A 18 -14.87 17.61 -6.93
C GLU A 18 -14.13 18.63 -7.79
N THR A 19 -13.68 19.71 -7.17
CA THR A 19 -12.86 20.74 -7.82
C THR A 19 -11.36 20.36 -7.80
N GLU A 20 -10.52 21.14 -8.45
CA GLU A 20 -9.07 20.97 -8.35
C GLU A 20 -8.56 21.29 -6.94
N GLU A 21 -9.15 22.29 -6.30
CA GLU A 21 -8.86 22.68 -4.93
C GLU A 21 -9.19 21.55 -3.94
N ASP A 22 -10.34 20.90 -4.07
CA ASP A 22 -10.72 19.74 -3.24
C ASP A 22 -9.72 18.58 -3.42
N PHE A 23 -9.28 18.38 -4.66
CA PHE A 23 -8.28 17.34 -4.93
C PHE A 23 -6.90 17.68 -4.34
N GLU A 24 -6.47 18.93 -4.40
CA GLU A 24 -5.22 19.38 -3.76
C GLU A 24 -5.27 19.22 -2.24
N GLU A 25 -6.42 19.44 -1.60
CA GLU A 25 -6.61 19.15 -0.17
C GLU A 25 -6.47 17.65 0.12
N THR A 26 -7.00 16.79 -0.76
CA THR A 26 -6.80 15.32 -0.65
C THR A 26 -5.32 14.97 -0.73
N LEU A 27 -4.56 15.53 -1.68
CA LEU A 27 -3.11 15.30 -1.77
C LEU A 27 -2.36 15.79 -0.53
N SER A 28 -2.75 16.96 -0.01
CA SER A 28 -2.15 17.52 1.21
C SER A 28 -2.36 16.61 2.41
N LEU A 29 -3.57 16.09 2.58
CA LEU A 29 -3.89 15.12 3.64
C LEU A 29 -3.04 13.85 3.52
N VAL A 30 -2.94 13.29 2.31
CA VAL A 30 -2.15 12.07 2.06
C VAL A 30 -0.67 12.28 2.39
N LYS A 31 -0.11 13.45 2.04
CA LYS A 31 1.27 13.82 2.37
C LYS A 31 1.47 13.98 3.89
N GLU A 32 0.54 14.65 4.56
CA GLU A 32 0.63 14.93 6.00
C GLU A 32 0.50 13.66 6.84
N VAL A 33 -0.48 12.81 6.55
CA VAL A 33 -0.70 11.55 7.29
C VAL A 33 0.40 10.53 6.99
N GLY A 34 0.89 10.46 5.75
CA GLY A 34 1.90 9.49 5.34
C GLY A 34 1.42 8.06 5.49
N PHE A 35 0.28 7.72 4.89
CA PHE A 35 -0.30 6.38 4.94
C PHE A 35 0.68 5.29 4.51
N ASP A 36 0.67 4.16 5.18
CA ASP A 36 1.46 2.97 4.81
C ASP A 36 1.02 2.39 3.46
N ALA A 37 -0.28 2.39 3.21
CA ALA A 37 -0.88 2.02 1.95
C ALA A 37 -2.21 2.75 1.74
N ALA A 38 -2.59 2.93 0.49
CA ALA A 38 -3.92 3.41 0.12
C ALA A 38 -4.46 2.61 -1.07
N TYR A 39 -5.73 2.25 -1.01
CA TYR A 39 -6.47 1.75 -2.16
C TYR A 39 -7.12 2.95 -2.85
N THR A 40 -6.73 3.20 -4.10
CA THR A 40 -7.11 4.41 -4.83
C THR A 40 -7.94 4.07 -6.04
N PHE A 41 -9.05 4.78 -6.23
CA PHE A 41 -10.02 4.53 -7.28
C PHE A 41 -10.45 5.84 -7.92
N ILE A 42 -10.85 5.79 -9.19
CA ILE A 42 -11.67 6.84 -9.80
C ILE A 42 -13.14 6.57 -9.51
N TYR A 43 -13.90 7.64 -9.29
CA TYR A 43 -15.36 7.51 -9.18
C TYR A 43 -15.94 6.91 -10.46
N SER A 44 -16.77 5.90 -10.31
CA SER A 44 -17.52 5.23 -11.38
C SER A 44 -19.01 5.29 -11.08
N LYS A 45 -19.81 5.75 -12.05
CA LYS A 45 -21.26 5.79 -11.92
C LYS A 45 -21.84 4.39 -11.67
N ARG A 46 -22.69 4.28 -10.65
CA ARG A 46 -23.45 3.07 -10.39
C ARG A 46 -24.95 3.37 -10.49
N SER A 47 -25.66 2.66 -11.34
CA SER A 47 -27.11 2.82 -11.51
C SER A 47 -27.85 2.73 -10.17
N GLY A 48 -28.84 3.59 -9.98
CA GLY A 48 -29.64 3.63 -8.76
C GLY A 48 -29.05 4.43 -7.60
N THR A 49 -27.81 4.95 -7.72
CA THR A 49 -27.22 5.78 -6.67
C THR A 49 -27.54 7.27 -6.86
N PRO A 50 -27.67 8.07 -5.79
CA PRO A 50 -27.81 9.52 -5.89
C PRO A 50 -26.63 10.16 -6.66
N ALA A 51 -25.40 9.71 -6.38
CA ALA A 51 -24.20 10.24 -7.01
C ALA A 51 -24.19 10.10 -8.55
N ALA A 52 -24.81 9.04 -9.09
CA ALA A 52 -24.94 8.85 -10.54
C ALA A 52 -25.81 9.94 -11.21
N LYS A 53 -26.68 10.59 -10.44
CA LYS A 53 -27.62 11.62 -10.91
C LYS A 53 -27.13 13.05 -10.59
N MET A 54 -26.05 13.18 -9.82
CA MET A 54 -25.51 14.49 -9.48
C MET A 54 -24.98 15.21 -10.72
N GLU A 55 -25.18 16.51 -10.74
CA GLU A 55 -24.50 17.41 -11.68
C GLU A 55 -23.01 17.52 -11.34
N GLY A 56 -22.21 18.12 -12.23
CA GLY A 56 -20.78 18.30 -11.98
C GLY A 56 -19.97 17.00 -12.11
N GLN A 57 -20.40 16.09 -12.96
CA GLN A 57 -19.62 14.87 -13.27
C GLN A 57 -18.25 15.26 -13.83
N VAL A 58 -17.19 14.76 -13.19
CA VAL A 58 -15.82 15.05 -13.59
C VAL A 58 -15.46 14.25 -14.85
N PRO A 59 -14.85 14.86 -15.88
CA PRO A 59 -14.41 14.15 -17.09
C PRO A 59 -13.41 13.03 -16.77
N LEU A 60 -13.43 11.94 -17.56
CA LEU A 60 -12.61 10.77 -17.31
C LEU A 60 -11.09 11.04 -17.37
N ASP A 61 -10.66 11.89 -18.31
CA ASP A 61 -9.26 12.32 -18.44
C ASP A 61 -8.77 13.05 -17.19
N VAL A 62 -9.60 13.94 -16.63
CA VAL A 62 -9.31 14.64 -15.37
C VAL A 62 -9.23 13.66 -14.21
N LYS A 63 -10.19 12.73 -14.09
CA LYS A 63 -10.15 11.67 -13.05
C LYS A 63 -8.87 10.83 -13.13
N LYS A 64 -8.46 10.43 -14.34
CA LYS A 64 -7.23 9.67 -14.55
C LYS A 64 -5.99 10.47 -14.18
N ALA A 65 -5.93 11.75 -14.55
CA ALA A 65 -4.81 12.62 -14.18
C ALA A 65 -4.69 12.78 -12.66
N ARG A 66 -5.81 13.00 -11.97
CA ARG A 66 -5.87 13.08 -10.50
C ARG A 66 -5.43 11.75 -9.85
N LEU A 67 -5.94 10.62 -10.33
CA LEU A 67 -5.53 9.31 -9.82
C LEU A 67 -4.02 9.10 -9.95
N ASN A 68 -3.43 9.41 -11.09
CA ASN A 68 -1.99 9.26 -11.31
C ASN A 68 -1.17 10.13 -10.35
N ARG A 69 -1.60 11.37 -10.10
CA ARG A 69 -0.96 12.27 -9.13
C ARG A 69 -1.06 11.73 -7.71
N LEU A 70 -2.23 11.23 -7.31
CA LEU A 70 -2.46 10.61 -6.01
C LEU A 70 -1.57 9.36 -5.83
N MET A 71 -1.51 8.49 -6.84
CA MET A 71 -0.69 7.28 -6.79
C MET A 71 0.80 7.62 -6.66
N ALA A 72 1.29 8.66 -7.34
CA ALA A 72 2.68 9.09 -7.22
C ALA A 72 3.02 9.50 -5.78
N VAL A 73 2.18 10.32 -5.16
CA VAL A 73 2.36 10.76 -3.75
C VAL A 73 2.28 9.57 -2.79
N GLN A 74 1.30 8.68 -2.97
CA GLN A 74 1.17 7.52 -2.09
C GLN A 74 2.34 6.52 -2.25
N ASN A 75 2.84 6.32 -3.46
CA ASN A 75 4.01 5.46 -3.69
C ASN A 75 5.25 5.97 -2.96
N GLU A 76 5.47 7.28 -2.92
CA GLU A 76 6.55 7.89 -2.13
C GLU A 76 6.36 7.61 -0.64
N ASN A 77 5.14 7.78 -0.11
CA ASN A 77 4.82 7.47 1.28
C ASN A 77 5.08 5.99 1.61
N SER A 78 4.56 5.09 0.76
CA SER A 78 4.72 3.64 0.96
C SER A 78 6.19 3.23 0.96
N LEU A 79 6.99 3.75 0.04
CA LEU A 79 8.42 3.50 -0.02
C LEU A 79 9.12 4.01 1.25
N LYS A 80 8.87 5.24 1.65
CA LYS A 80 9.44 5.83 2.87
C LYS A 80 9.13 5.00 4.11
N ARG A 81 7.87 4.58 4.29
CA ARG A 81 7.46 3.72 5.40
C ARG A 81 8.17 2.36 5.38
N ASN A 82 8.36 1.80 4.19
CA ASN A 82 9.09 0.54 4.05
C ASN A 82 10.59 0.71 4.30
N GLU A 83 11.19 1.83 3.90
CA GLU A 83 12.60 2.15 4.19
C GLU A 83 12.88 2.28 5.69
N GLU A 84 11.92 2.77 6.48
CA GLU A 84 12.01 2.84 7.95
C GLU A 84 12.13 1.45 8.61
N MET A 85 11.75 0.39 7.91
CA MET A 85 11.86 -0.99 8.37
C MET A 85 13.26 -1.58 8.19
N VAL A 86 14.08 -1.04 7.30
CA VAL A 86 15.42 -1.57 6.99
C VAL A 86 16.30 -1.57 8.25
N GLY A 87 16.98 -2.68 8.47
CA GLY A 87 17.84 -2.92 9.65
C GLY A 87 17.12 -3.44 10.88
N LYS A 88 15.79 -3.49 10.86
CA LYS A 88 14.97 -4.02 11.96
C LYS A 88 14.50 -5.44 11.66
N THR A 89 14.23 -6.20 12.72
CA THR A 89 13.69 -7.57 12.64
C THR A 89 12.21 -7.57 12.97
N TYR A 90 11.42 -8.24 12.14
CA TYR A 90 9.97 -8.38 12.31
C TYR A 90 9.54 -9.84 12.34
N GLU A 91 8.55 -10.15 13.18
CA GLU A 91 7.83 -11.41 13.13
C GLU A 91 6.94 -11.41 11.88
N VAL A 92 7.14 -12.40 11.02
CA VAL A 92 6.43 -12.56 9.76
C VAL A 92 5.67 -13.87 9.78
N LEU A 93 4.40 -13.86 9.41
CA LEU A 93 3.61 -15.06 9.18
C LEU A 93 3.90 -15.57 7.77
N ALA A 94 4.54 -16.73 7.66
CA ALA A 94 4.87 -17.34 6.37
C ALA A 94 3.60 -17.80 5.63
N GLU A 95 3.46 -17.40 4.38
CA GLU A 95 2.30 -17.73 3.52
C GLU A 95 2.65 -18.85 2.54
N GLY A 96 3.85 -18.84 1.97
CA GLY A 96 4.30 -19.83 1.01
C GLY A 96 5.48 -19.37 0.16
N PRO A 97 5.93 -20.20 -0.77
CA PRO A 97 6.94 -19.81 -1.74
C PRO A 97 6.47 -18.63 -2.61
N SER A 98 7.38 -17.75 -2.98
CA SER A 98 7.11 -16.69 -3.94
C SER A 98 6.70 -17.29 -5.30
N ALA A 99 5.70 -16.67 -5.95
CA ALA A 99 5.21 -17.13 -7.25
C ALA A 99 6.30 -17.18 -8.34
N ASN A 100 7.30 -16.31 -8.23
CA ASN A 100 8.36 -16.17 -9.25
C ASN A 100 9.62 -16.96 -8.93
N ASN A 101 9.80 -17.43 -7.70
CA ASN A 101 11.01 -18.16 -7.29
C ASN A 101 10.74 -19.06 -6.08
N PRO A 102 10.79 -20.40 -6.24
CA PRO A 102 10.52 -21.35 -5.17
C PRO A 102 11.57 -21.32 -4.03
N ASN A 103 12.76 -20.76 -4.28
CA ASN A 103 13.81 -20.58 -3.28
C ASN A 103 13.65 -19.29 -2.45
N VAL A 104 12.56 -18.55 -2.69
CA VAL A 104 12.20 -17.35 -1.94
C VAL A 104 10.83 -17.58 -1.32
N TRP A 105 10.71 -17.34 -0.02
CA TRP A 105 9.44 -17.39 0.69
C TRP A 105 8.84 -16.01 0.84
N SER A 106 7.53 -15.98 1.01
CA SER A 106 6.74 -14.77 1.24
C SER A 106 5.91 -14.91 2.51
N GLY A 107 5.63 -13.79 3.12
CA GLY A 107 4.75 -13.71 4.28
C GLY A 107 4.40 -12.26 4.62
N ARG A 108 3.64 -12.10 5.70
CA ARG A 108 3.15 -10.79 6.13
C ARG A 108 3.59 -10.48 7.56
N THR A 109 3.99 -9.23 7.78
CA THR A 109 4.15 -8.68 9.14
C THR A 109 2.79 -8.49 9.80
N ARG A 110 2.77 -8.17 11.10
CA ARG A 110 1.54 -7.79 11.83
C ARG A 110 0.82 -6.58 11.23
N THR A 111 1.56 -5.72 10.55
CA THR A 111 1.04 -4.53 9.85
C THR A 111 0.71 -4.79 8.38
N ASN A 112 0.60 -6.08 8.00
CA ASN A 112 0.26 -6.54 6.65
C ASN A 112 1.28 -6.16 5.56
N LYS A 113 2.51 -5.84 5.92
CA LYS A 113 3.59 -5.61 4.94
C LYS A 113 4.06 -6.93 4.33
N LEU A 114 4.16 -6.99 3.00
CA LEU A 114 4.70 -8.15 2.30
C LEU A 114 6.21 -8.23 2.48
N VAL A 115 6.68 -9.36 2.94
CA VAL A 115 8.09 -9.65 3.16
C VAL A 115 8.52 -10.83 2.32
N LEU A 116 9.65 -10.71 1.63
CA LEU A 116 10.28 -11.79 0.90
C LEU A 116 11.64 -12.12 1.53
N TRP A 117 11.96 -13.41 1.66
CA TRP A 117 13.27 -13.86 2.15
C TRP A 117 13.71 -15.14 1.44
N PRO A 118 15.03 -15.33 1.20
CA PRO A 118 15.56 -16.55 0.61
C PRO A 118 15.47 -17.71 1.62
N THR A 119 15.30 -18.93 1.10
CA THR A 119 15.27 -20.14 1.95
C THR A 119 16.63 -20.48 2.55
N GLU A 120 17.71 -20.22 1.83
CA GLU A 120 19.09 -20.54 2.25
C GLU A 120 19.25 -21.99 2.74
N GLY A 121 18.56 -22.94 2.08
CA GLY A 121 18.56 -24.35 2.46
C GLY A 121 17.68 -24.71 3.65
N ARG A 122 16.97 -23.76 4.25
CA ARG A 122 15.99 -23.99 5.31
C ARG A 122 14.64 -24.39 4.71
N THR A 123 13.88 -25.14 5.47
CA THR A 123 12.49 -25.51 5.15
C THR A 123 11.54 -24.65 5.97
N PHE A 124 10.59 -24.00 5.32
CA PHE A 124 9.53 -23.24 5.96
C PHE A 124 8.17 -23.91 5.71
N THR A 125 7.19 -23.58 6.54
CA THR A 125 5.81 -24.08 6.45
C THR A 125 4.84 -22.92 6.47
N ALA A 126 3.80 -22.98 5.65
CA ALA A 126 2.73 -21.98 5.70
C ALA A 126 2.09 -21.93 7.09
N GLY A 127 1.85 -20.73 7.61
CA GLY A 127 1.38 -20.50 8.97
C GLY A 127 2.49 -20.43 10.03
N GLN A 128 3.74 -20.72 9.67
CA GLN A 128 4.88 -20.57 10.57
C GLN A 128 5.20 -19.09 10.81
N LYS A 129 5.54 -18.76 12.05
CA LYS A 129 6.10 -17.44 12.41
C LYS A 129 7.62 -17.49 12.22
N VAL A 130 8.13 -16.55 11.47
CA VAL A 130 9.56 -16.41 11.13
C VAL A 130 10.03 -15.01 11.48
N ASN A 131 11.12 -14.88 12.20
CA ASN A 131 11.76 -13.59 12.40
C ASN A 131 12.61 -13.27 11.17
N VAL A 132 12.34 -12.13 10.53
CA VAL A 132 13.04 -11.70 9.33
C VAL A 132 13.64 -10.32 9.56
N LYS A 133 14.95 -10.22 9.41
CA LYS A 133 15.68 -8.95 9.41
C LYS A 133 15.57 -8.30 8.03
N ILE A 134 14.99 -7.11 7.97
CA ILE A 134 14.78 -6.39 6.70
C ILE A 134 16.09 -5.77 6.23
N CYS A 135 16.46 -6.05 4.98
CA CYS A 135 17.70 -5.57 4.36
C CYS A 135 17.47 -4.59 3.21
N ASN A 136 16.28 -4.66 2.57
CA ASN A 136 15.95 -3.83 1.42
C ASN A 136 14.46 -3.51 1.41
N ALA A 137 14.12 -2.32 0.94
CA ALA A 137 12.75 -1.85 0.83
C ALA A 137 12.40 -1.47 -0.62
N GLN A 138 11.19 -1.81 -1.01
CA GLN A 138 10.56 -1.40 -2.26
C GLN A 138 9.19 -0.79 -1.94
N THR A 139 8.53 -0.18 -2.91
CA THR A 139 7.25 0.51 -2.71
C THR A 139 6.18 -0.39 -2.10
N TRP A 140 6.08 -1.66 -2.55
CA TRP A 140 5.00 -2.56 -2.14
C TRP A 140 5.44 -3.80 -1.37
N LEU A 141 6.74 -3.96 -1.17
CA LEU A 141 7.28 -5.08 -0.41
C LEU A 141 8.64 -4.73 0.20
N VAL A 142 9.04 -5.53 1.17
CA VAL A 142 10.40 -5.48 1.74
C VAL A 142 11.06 -6.83 1.58
N LYS A 143 12.38 -6.86 1.59
CA LYS A 143 13.19 -8.07 1.51
C LYS A 143 14.08 -8.19 2.72
N GLY A 144 14.29 -9.39 3.19
CA GLY A 144 15.12 -9.64 4.35
C GLY A 144 15.73 -11.02 4.36
N GLN A 145 16.30 -11.38 5.51
CA GLN A 145 16.89 -12.69 5.80
C GLN A 145 16.23 -13.25 7.05
N ALA A 146 15.90 -14.54 7.03
CA ALA A 146 15.38 -15.23 8.21
C ALA A 146 16.49 -15.43 9.24
N GLU A 147 16.21 -15.07 10.48
CA GLU A 147 17.10 -15.27 11.64
C GLU A 147 16.88 -16.61 12.33
#